data_750e9f2b0bf5cdcb048a20ff2794db29
#
_entry.id   750e9f2b0bf5cdcb048a20ff2794db29
#
_cell.length_a   1.000
_cell.length_b   1.000
_cell.length_c   1.000
_cell.angle_alpha   90.00
_cell.angle_beta   90.00
_cell.angle_gamma   90.00
#
_symmetry.space_group_name_H-M   'P 1'
#
loop_
_entity.id
_entity.type
_entity.pdbx_description
1 polymer ?
#
loop_
_entity_poly.entity_id
_entity_poly.type
_entity_poly.pdbx_seq_one_letter_code
_entity_poly.pdbx_strand_id
1 'polypeptide(L)'
;MEVVGFILIALFVLILFSGVYTFVVACVRRKELPWLDEAAMQKTSYGKYYENIVIGDKFLREHPSQKVQITSDDGLKLSGVWVPAENPKGTILLAHGYRSSKMVDFSLAFGMYHAIGLNILIPDQRAHGKSEGKFITFGVKESRDMQYWVAYHNKTFGEIPLILSGLSMGASTMMYLADADLPENVKCIIADCGFTSPKEIIKSVFHDVVHLPAAPTLWAADLFARIFAGFSLTEKDSRQTLKNSKLPVLLVHGLDDGFVPCEMTKQAYAACKEPKELLLVEGADHGVSFLVDKERYVQTVVAFLQKYVEGIQ
;
A
#
# COMPACT_ATOMS: atom_id res chain seq x y z
N MET A 1 -27.67 9.29 41.80
CA MET A 1 -27.94 8.91 40.38
C MET A 1 -27.48 9.99 39.42
N GLU A 2 -27.67 11.27 39.67
CA GLU A 2 -27.26 12.37 38.76
C GLU A 2 -25.74 12.42 38.49
N VAL A 3 -24.89 12.31 39.54
CA VAL A 3 -23.41 12.32 39.38
C VAL A 3 -22.93 11.19 38.50
N VAL A 4 -23.49 10.00 38.63
CA VAL A 4 -23.15 8.85 37.79
C VAL A 4 -23.55 9.10 36.33
N GLY A 5 -24.72 9.69 36.09
CA GLY A 5 -25.18 10.09 34.77
C GLY A 5 -24.22 11.10 34.11
N PHE A 6 -23.78 12.12 34.82
CA PHE A 6 -22.79 13.08 34.31
C PHE A 6 -21.45 12.43 33.96
N ILE A 7 -20.95 11.52 34.81
CA ILE A 7 -19.69 10.79 34.52
C ILE A 7 -19.83 9.96 33.25
N LEU A 8 -20.91 9.22 33.07
CA LEU A 8 -21.13 8.40 31.87
C LEU A 8 -21.22 9.25 30.62
N ILE A 9 -21.92 10.39 30.67
CA ILE A 9 -21.99 11.33 29.54
C ILE A 9 -20.60 11.89 29.22
N ALA A 10 -19.83 12.30 30.22
CA ALA A 10 -18.48 12.83 30.03
C ALA A 10 -17.54 11.79 29.39
N LEU A 11 -17.60 10.54 29.85
CA LEU A 11 -16.84 9.42 29.25
C LEU A 11 -17.24 9.15 27.80
N PHE A 12 -18.54 9.17 27.51
CA PHE A 12 -19.04 8.98 26.15
C PHE A 12 -18.57 10.10 25.22
N VAL A 13 -18.65 11.36 25.65
CA VAL A 13 -18.13 12.52 24.90
C VAL A 13 -16.63 12.39 24.66
N LEU A 14 -15.85 11.95 25.67
CA LEU A 14 -14.42 11.73 25.54
C LEU A 14 -14.10 10.63 24.51
N ILE A 15 -14.87 9.53 24.49
CA ILE A 15 -14.73 8.45 23.49
C ILE A 15 -15.02 8.99 22.09
N LEU A 16 -16.09 9.74 21.90
CA LEU A 16 -16.40 10.34 20.60
C LEU A 16 -15.30 11.30 20.15
N PHE A 17 -14.81 12.15 21.04
CA PHE A 17 -13.72 13.07 20.72
C PHE A 17 -12.44 12.33 20.34
N SER A 18 -12.05 11.28 21.09
CA SER A 18 -10.90 10.45 20.75
C SER A 18 -11.07 9.74 19.41
N GLY A 19 -12.28 9.29 19.09
CA GLY A 19 -12.62 8.68 17.80
C GLY A 19 -12.50 9.66 16.63
N VAL A 20 -13.06 10.90 16.79
CA VAL A 20 -12.89 11.97 15.79
C VAL A 20 -11.40 12.29 15.59
N TYR A 21 -10.67 12.47 16.68
CA TYR A 21 -9.24 12.75 16.60
C TYR A 21 -8.49 11.66 15.86
N THR A 22 -8.73 10.38 16.19
CA THR A 22 -8.12 9.22 15.51
C THR A 22 -8.49 9.19 14.04
N PHE A 23 -9.77 9.38 13.69
CA PHE A 23 -10.21 9.45 12.30
C PHE A 23 -9.52 10.58 11.53
N VAL A 24 -9.47 11.78 12.09
CA VAL A 24 -8.83 12.94 11.44
C VAL A 24 -7.33 12.70 11.28
N VAL A 25 -6.67 12.24 12.33
CA VAL A 25 -5.23 11.95 12.28
C VAL A 25 -4.90 10.82 11.29
N ALA A 26 -5.71 9.77 11.23
CA ALA A 26 -5.44 8.62 10.40
C ALA A 26 -5.91 8.78 8.94
N CYS A 27 -7.12 9.31 8.73
CA CYS A 27 -7.77 9.23 7.43
C CYS A 27 -7.72 10.52 6.60
N VAL A 28 -7.58 11.70 7.24
CA VAL A 28 -7.63 12.96 6.47
C VAL A 28 -6.32 13.17 5.71
N ARG A 29 -6.46 13.52 4.43
CA ARG A 29 -5.34 13.92 3.57
C ARG A 29 -4.51 15.02 4.24
N ARG A 30 -3.20 14.90 4.20
CA ARG A 30 -2.27 15.95 4.62
C ARG A 30 -1.52 16.53 3.43
N LYS A 31 -0.91 17.69 3.65
CA LYS A 31 0.02 18.26 2.67
C LYS A 31 1.18 17.29 2.47
N GLU A 32 1.51 17.04 1.23
CA GLU A 32 2.63 16.19 0.85
C GLU A 32 3.96 16.79 1.30
N LEU A 33 4.91 15.93 1.64
CA LEU A 33 6.27 16.36 1.90
C LEU A 33 6.94 16.78 0.59
N PRO A 34 7.82 17.76 0.61
CA PRO A 34 8.57 18.18 -0.57
C PRO A 34 9.74 17.19 -0.81
N TRP A 35 9.42 16.02 -1.35
CA TRP A 35 10.32 14.86 -1.47
C TRP A 35 11.68 15.16 -2.15
N LEU A 36 11.78 16.19 -2.98
CA LEU A 36 13.01 16.60 -3.66
C LEU A 36 13.70 17.79 -2.98
N ASP A 37 13.21 18.27 -1.84
CA ASP A 37 13.87 19.28 -1.02
C ASP A 37 14.68 18.58 0.09
N GLU A 38 16.00 18.50 -0.09
CA GLU A 38 16.90 17.83 0.85
C GLU A 38 16.80 18.41 2.26
N ALA A 39 16.82 19.74 2.39
CA ALA A 39 16.77 20.40 3.70
C ALA A 39 15.47 20.14 4.45
N ALA A 40 14.37 20.00 3.73
CA ALA A 40 13.08 19.60 4.30
C ALA A 40 13.07 18.12 4.66
N MET A 41 13.63 17.26 3.80
CA MET A 41 13.65 15.81 4.02
C MET A 41 14.56 15.41 5.17
N GLN A 42 15.70 16.05 5.37
CA GLN A 42 16.60 15.79 6.50
C GLN A 42 15.95 16.06 7.88
N LYS A 43 14.84 16.81 7.92
CA LYS A 43 14.05 17.04 9.14
C LYS A 43 13.00 15.93 9.41
N THR A 44 12.92 14.93 8.56
CA THR A 44 11.98 13.82 8.64
C THR A 44 12.72 12.49 8.83
N SER A 45 12.00 11.44 9.18
CA SER A 45 12.53 10.06 9.21
C SER A 45 12.99 9.56 7.83
N TYR A 46 12.57 10.20 6.75
CA TYR A 46 12.93 9.86 5.37
C TYR A 46 14.27 10.48 4.93
N GLY A 47 14.87 11.38 5.70
CA GLY A 47 16.13 12.06 5.33
C GLY A 47 17.25 11.08 5.00
N LYS A 48 17.37 9.99 5.75
CA LYS A 48 18.36 8.92 5.50
C LYS A 48 18.19 8.21 4.14
N TYR A 49 17.04 8.35 3.48
CA TYR A 49 16.75 7.76 2.17
C TYR A 49 16.72 8.78 1.03
N TYR A 50 17.12 10.03 1.28
CA TYR A 50 17.02 11.12 0.30
C TYR A 50 17.76 10.81 -1.01
N GLU A 51 18.96 10.24 -0.93
CA GLU A 51 19.73 9.85 -2.14
C GLU A 51 18.95 8.82 -2.99
N ASN A 52 18.26 7.87 -2.36
CA ASN A 52 17.45 6.90 -3.07
C ASN A 52 16.27 7.56 -3.79
N ILE A 53 15.64 8.57 -3.15
CA ILE A 53 14.54 9.35 -3.75
C ILE A 53 15.02 10.08 -5.01
N VAL A 54 16.22 10.68 -4.94
CA VAL A 54 16.85 11.36 -6.08
C VAL A 54 17.15 10.37 -7.23
N ILE A 55 17.60 9.15 -6.92
CA ILE A 55 17.82 8.10 -7.93
C ILE A 55 16.52 7.77 -8.67
N GLY A 56 15.40 7.63 -7.95
CA GLY A 56 14.11 7.36 -8.56
C GLY A 56 13.58 8.52 -9.42
N ASP A 57 13.76 9.76 -8.97
CA ASP A 57 13.41 10.95 -9.76
C ASP A 57 14.23 11.02 -11.05
N LYS A 58 15.54 10.76 -10.94
CA LYS A 58 16.43 10.69 -12.09
C LYS A 58 15.98 9.60 -13.08
N PHE A 59 15.64 8.41 -12.59
CA PHE A 59 15.12 7.33 -13.43
C PHE A 59 13.89 7.80 -14.23
N LEU A 60 12.89 8.42 -13.58
CA LEU A 60 11.68 8.88 -14.25
C LEU A 60 11.91 10.04 -15.24
N ARG A 61 12.99 10.82 -15.09
CA ARG A 61 13.37 11.89 -16.03
C ARG A 61 14.13 11.36 -17.24
N GLU A 62 14.96 10.34 -17.05
CA GLU A 62 15.83 9.77 -18.10
C GLU A 62 15.09 8.75 -18.98
N HIS A 63 13.97 8.16 -18.50
CA HIS A 63 13.18 7.21 -19.26
C HIS A 63 11.93 7.87 -19.84
N PRO A 64 11.50 7.47 -21.03
CA PRO A 64 10.21 7.88 -21.59
C PRO A 64 9.10 7.61 -20.58
N SER A 65 8.41 8.65 -20.15
CA SER A 65 7.32 8.51 -19.19
C SER A 65 6.11 9.32 -19.60
N GLN A 66 4.92 8.81 -19.35
CA GLN A 66 3.65 9.44 -19.68
C GLN A 66 2.83 9.63 -18.40
N LYS A 67 2.25 10.82 -18.24
CA LYS A 67 1.22 11.05 -17.23
C LYS A 67 -0.08 10.42 -17.72
N VAL A 68 -0.67 9.61 -16.86
CA VAL A 68 -1.93 8.92 -17.13
C VAL A 68 -2.97 9.29 -16.07
N GLN A 69 -4.24 9.18 -16.40
CA GLN A 69 -5.33 9.53 -15.50
C GLN A 69 -6.52 8.61 -15.72
N ILE A 70 -7.18 8.25 -14.62
CA ILE A 70 -8.46 7.56 -14.62
C ILE A 70 -9.48 8.32 -13.77
N THR A 71 -10.73 7.92 -13.86
CA THR A 71 -11.79 8.35 -12.93
C THR A 71 -12.24 7.14 -12.11
N SER A 72 -12.25 7.27 -10.78
CA SER A 72 -12.73 6.22 -9.87
C SER A 72 -14.26 6.07 -9.92
N ASP A 73 -14.79 5.05 -9.26
CA ASP A 73 -16.25 4.81 -9.14
C ASP A 73 -16.99 5.95 -8.42
N ASP A 74 -16.33 6.61 -7.49
CA ASP A 74 -16.85 7.76 -6.74
C ASP A 74 -16.47 9.11 -7.37
N GLY A 75 -16.00 9.12 -8.63
CA GLY A 75 -15.81 10.31 -9.46
C GLY A 75 -14.49 11.05 -9.26
N LEU A 76 -13.54 10.52 -8.47
CA LEU A 76 -12.24 11.14 -8.26
C LEU A 76 -11.35 10.99 -9.50
N LYS A 77 -10.64 12.05 -9.88
CA LYS A 77 -9.57 11.96 -10.86
C LYS A 77 -8.30 11.44 -10.20
N LEU A 78 -7.85 10.27 -10.62
CA LEU A 78 -6.67 9.60 -10.11
C LEU A 78 -5.56 9.69 -11.14
N SER A 79 -4.40 10.19 -10.73
CA SER A 79 -3.24 10.43 -11.58
C SER A 79 -2.22 9.31 -11.42
N GLY A 80 -1.50 8.98 -12.48
CA GLY A 80 -0.41 8.02 -12.46
C GLY A 80 0.69 8.36 -13.44
N VAL A 81 1.72 7.53 -13.45
CA VAL A 81 2.81 7.58 -14.42
C VAL A 81 2.95 6.21 -15.06
N TRP A 82 3.09 6.20 -16.37
CA TRP A 82 3.42 5.06 -17.19
C TRP A 82 4.84 5.18 -17.72
N VAL A 83 5.66 4.14 -17.52
CA VAL A 83 7.03 4.05 -18.05
C VAL A 83 7.11 2.77 -18.90
N PRO A 84 7.20 2.86 -20.23
CA PRO A 84 7.32 1.71 -21.09
C PRO A 84 8.73 1.11 -21.03
N ALA A 85 8.84 -0.22 -21.13
CA ALA A 85 10.08 -0.93 -21.45
C ALA A 85 10.21 -1.10 -22.97
N GLU A 86 11.43 -1.26 -23.47
CA GLU A 86 11.67 -1.41 -24.93
C GLU A 86 11.04 -2.70 -25.51
N ASN A 87 11.20 -3.84 -24.82
CA ASN A 87 10.66 -5.13 -25.21
C ASN A 87 9.87 -5.74 -24.05
N PRO A 88 8.64 -5.24 -23.78
CA PRO A 88 7.94 -5.57 -22.55
C PRO A 88 7.52 -7.03 -22.47
N LYS A 89 7.83 -7.67 -21.33
CA LYS A 89 7.38 -9.01 -20.94
C LYS A 89 6.06 -8.96 -20.17
N GLY A 90 5.72 -7.79 -19.68
CA GLY A 90 4.52 -7.51 -18.91
C GLY A 90 4.54 -6.12 -18.35
N THR A 91 3.62 -5.84 -17.45
CA THR A 91 3.53 -4.58 -16.69
C THR A 91 3.50 -4.87 -15.20
N ILE A 92 4.15 -4.03 -14.42
CA ILE A 92 3.95 -4.01 -12.96
C ILE A 92 3.14 -2.78 -12.57
N LEU A 93 2.00 -3.01 -11.90
CA LEU A 93 1.16 -1.97 -11.28
C LEU A 93 1.58 -1.83 -9.83
N LEU A 94 2.09 -0.65 -9.46
CA LEU A 94 2.69 -0.37 -8.17
C LEU A 94 1.77 0.48 -7.28
N ALA A 95 1.53 0.06 -6.03
CA ALA A 95 0.81 0.82 -5.03
C ALA A 95 1.72 1.24 -3.88
N HIS A 96 1.88 2.55 -3.69
CA HIS A 96 2.71 3.11 -2.61
C HIS A 96 2.04 3.05 -1.23
N GLY A 97 2.82 3.27 -0.17
CA GLY A 97 2.38 3.22 1.21
C GLY A 97 1.57 4.44 1.67
N TYR A 98 1.15 4.36 2.92
CA TYR A 98 0.40 5.40 3.63
C TYR A 98 1.21 6.69 3.76
N ARG A 99 0.66 7.80 3.27
CA ARG A 99 1.31 9.14 3.29
C ARG A 99 2.71 9.15 2.71
N SER A 100 2.99 8.20 1.84
CA SER A 100 4.24 8.09 1.08
C SER A 100 4.01 8.52 -0.37
N SER A 101 4.95 8.23 -1.22
CA SER A 101 4.87 8.48 -2.65
C SER A 101 5.62 7.41 -3.44
N LYS A 102 5.34 7.34 -4.73
CA LYS A 102 6.07 6.48 -5.67
C LYS A 102 7.59 6.69 -5.61
N MET A 103 8.05 7.92 -5.33
CA MET A 103 9.46 8.27 -5.28
C MET A 103 10.15 7.76 -4.01
N VAL A 104 9.42 7.63 -2.92
CA VAL A 104 9.96 7.10 -1.66
C VAL A 104 10.00 5.58 -1.70
N ASP A 105 8.90 4.97 -2.09
CA ASP A 105 8.69 3.54 -1.90
C ASP A 105 9.34 2.68 -3.01
N PHE A 106 9.42 3.21 -4.23
CA PHE A 106 9.84 2.41 -5.38
C PHE A 106 11.04 2.96 -6.15
N SER A 107 11.67 4.02 -5.67
CA SER A 107 12.78 4.69 -6.36
C SER A 107 13.88 3.73 -6.85
N LEU A 108 14.31 2.80 -6.02
CA LEU A 108 15.33 1.83 -6.39
C LEU A 108 14.77 0.61 -7.14
N ALA A 109 13.50 0.29 -6.92
CA ALA A 109 12.85 -0.83 -7.58
C ALA A 109 12.48 -0.53 -9.05
N PHE A 110 12.36 0.74 -9.45
CA PHE A 110 12.11 1.11 -10.84
C PHE A 110 13.14 0.51 -11.79
N GLY A 111 14.43 0.70 -11.48
CA GLY A 111 15.51 0.14 -12.29
C GLY A 111 15.48 -1.39 -12.36
N MET A 112 15.18 -2.06 -11.26
CA MET A 112 15.05 -3.52 -11.20
C MET A 112 13.92 -4.01 -12.12
N TYR A 113 12.72 -3.48 -11.97
CA TYR A 113 11.57 -3.93 -12.76
C TYR A 113 11.72 -3.61 -14.25
N HIS A 114 12.27 -2.44 -14.57
CA HIS A 114 12.53 -2.06 -15.96
C HIS A 114 13.63 -2.92 -16.61
N ALA A 115 14.68 -3.26 -15.86
CA ALA A 115 15.78 -4.11 -16.36
C ALA A 115 15.34 -5.55 -16.69
N ILE A 116 14.33 -6.10 -16.00
CA ILE A 116 13.76 -7.42 -16.31
C ILE A 116 12.65 -7.35 -17.39
N GLY A 117 12.48 -6.19 -18.03
CA GLY A 117 11.55 -6.00 -19.15
C GLY A 117 10.10 -5.73 -18.73
N LEU A 118 9.87 -5.15 -17.56
CA LEU A 118 8.51 -4.76 -17.17
C LEU A 118 8.25 -3.28 -17.45
N ASN A 119 7.13 -2.98 -18.11
CA ASN A 119 6.55 -1.65 -18.04
C ASN A 119 6.18 -1.33 -16.58
N ILE A 120 6.22 -0.06 -16.22
CA ILE A 120 5.83 0.38 -14.88
C ILE A 120 4.58 1.28 -14.99
N LEU A 121 3.51 0.89 -14.30
CA LEU A 121 2.34 1.73 -14.08
C LEU A 121 2.26 2.04 -12.58
N ILE A 122 2.43 3.32 -12.23
CA ILE A 122 2.45 3.73 -10.83
C ILE A 122 1.53 4.92 -10.58
N PRO A 123 0.32 4.68 -10.05
CA PRO A 123 -0.59 5.73 -9.63
C PRO A 123 -0.14 6.41 -8.32
N ASP A 124 -0.51 7.66 -8.18
CA ASP A 124 -0.71 8.27 -6.86
C ASP A 124 -2.07 7.74 -6.36
N GLN A 125 -2.10 7.05 -5.24
CA GLN A 125 -3.35 6.54 -4.67
C GLN A 125 -4.27 7.71 -4.28
N ARG A 126 -5.58 7.45 -4.11
CA ARG A 126 -6.52 8.50 -3.66
C ARG A 126 -6.00 9.24 -2.43
N ALA A 127 -6.26 10.53 -2.33
CA ALA A 127 -5.79 11.42 -1.27
C ALA A 127 -4.25 11.57 -1.18
N HIS A 128 -3.49 11.18 -2.22
CA HIS A 128 -2.04 11.38 -2.30
C HIS A 128 -1.65 12.06 -3.63
N GLY A 129 -0.49 12.67 -3.65
CA GLY A 129 0.13 13.23 -4.84
C GLY A 129 -0.81 14.12 -5.64
N LYS A 130 -0.94 13.82 -6.93
CA LYS A 130 -1.81 14.54 -7.88
C LYS A 130 -3.21 13.94 -7.98
N SER A 131 -3.47 12.82 -7.31
CA SER A 131 -4.80 12.24 -7.23
C SER A 131 -5.70 13.04 -6.31
N GLU A 132 -6.97 13.11 -6.67
CA GLU A 132 -8.00 13.72 -5.84
C GLU A 132 -8.34 12.84 -4.62
N GLY A 133 -9.22 13.33 -3.77
CA GLY A 133 -9.67 12.67 -2.56
C GLY A 133 -9.29 13.43 -1.29
N LYS A 134 -10.17 13.32 -0.28
CA LYS A 134 -9.99 13.94 1.04
C LYS A 134 -9.55 12.94 2.09
N PHE A 135 -9.82 11.66 1.87
CA PHE A 135 -9.62 10.60 2.86
C PHE A 135 -8.79 9.45 2.31
N ILE A 136 -7.87 8.97 3.14
CA ILE A 136 -7.12 7.73 2.97
C ILE A 136 -7.94 6.63 3.63
N THR A 137 -8.18 5.51 2.94
CA THR A 137 -9.06 4.44 3.42
C THR A 137 -8.32 3.13 3.71
N PHE A 138 -7.01 3.21 3.92
CA PHE A 138 -6.16 2.07 4.31
C PHE A 138 -6.28 0.86 3.39
N GLY A 139 -6.37 1.10 2.08
CA GLY A 139 -6.47 0.05 1.07
C GLY A 139 -7.89 -0.35 0.70
N VAL A 140 -8.92 0.06 1.46
CA VAL A 140 -10.31 -0.37 1.21
C VAL A 140 -10.84 0.16 -0.11
N LYS A 141 -10.89 1.49 -0.29
CA LYS A 141 -11.29 2.09 -1.56
C LYS A 141 -10.15 2.10 -2.57
N GLU A 142 -8.90 2.20 -2.08
CA GLU A 142 -7.71 2.10 -2.91
C GLU A 142 -7.68 0.79 -3.70
N SER A 143 -8.13 -0.34 -3.13
CA SER A 143 -8.23 -1.61 -3.86
C SER A 143 -9.26 -1.59 -5.00
N ARG A 144 -10.36 -0.85 -4.83
CA ARG A 144 -11.32 -0.62 -5.93
C ARG A 144 -10.68 0.24 -7.02
N ASP A 145 -9.95 1.29 -6.65
CA ASP A 145 -9.22 2.12 -7.62
C ASP A 145 -8.23 1.30 -8.44
N MET A 146 -7.53 0.33 -7.81
CA MET A 146 -6.60 -0.53 -8.53
C MET A 146 -7.29 -1.41 -9.57
N GLN A 147 -8.55 -1.83 -9.36
CA GLN A 147 -9.34 -2.52 -10.41
C GLN A 147 -9.59 -1.59 -11.62
N TYR A 148 -9.85 -0.30 -11.38
CA TYR A 148 -9.98 0.68 -12.47
C TYR A 148 -8.64 0.90 -13.19
N TRP A 149 -7.51 0.87 -12.48
CA TRP A 149 -6.19 0.92 -13.10
C TRP A 149 -5.87 -0.33 -13.92
N VAL A 150 -6.28 -1.52 -13.48
CA VAL A 150 -6.19 -2.77 -14.25
C VAL A 150 -7.02 -2.66 -15.53
N ALA A 151 -8.27 -2.22 -15.44
CA ALA A 151 -9.14 -2.03 -16.60
C ALA A 151 -8.58 -0.98 -17.58
N TYR A 152 -8.07 0.13 -17.06
CA TYR A 152 -7.40 1.16 -17.85
C TYR A 152 -6.17 0.61 -18.58
N HIS A 153 -5.32 -0.14 -17.87
CA HIS A 153 -4.15 -0.79 -18.45
C HIS A 153 -4.54 -1.66 -19.64
N ASN A 154 -5.47 -2.58 -19.45
CA ASN A 154 -5.87 -3.52 -20.50
C ASN A 154 -6.47 -2.82 -21.72
N LYS A 155 -7.30 -1.79 -21.48
CA LYS A 155 -7.89 -0.99 -22.54
C LYS A 155 -6.86 -0.17 -23.34
N THR A 156 -5.81 0.33 -22.66
CA THR A 156 -4.88 1.32 -23.25
C THR A 156 -3.63 0.67 -23.81
N PHE A 157 -3.10 -0.36 -23.12
CA PHE A 157 -1.81 -0.97 -23.42
C PHE A 157 -1.92 -2.44 -23.84
N GLY A 158 -3.14 -3.02 -23.81
CA GLY A 158 -3.39 -4.42 -24.17
C GLY A 158 -3.33 -5.36 -22.98
N GLU A 159 -3.80 -6.58 -23.18
CA GLU A 159 -3.88 -7.64 -22.15
C GLU A 159 -2.55 -8.42 -22.02
N ILE A 160 -1.44 -7.70 -21.92
CA ILE A 160 -0.15 -8.31 -21.59
C ILE A 160 -0.10 -8.70 -20.09
N PRO A 161 0.80 -9.61 -19.67
CA PRO A 161 0.91 -10.00 -18.26
C PRO A 161 0.99 -8.82 -17.33
N LEU A 162 0.15 -8.81 -16.28
CA LEU A 162 0.08 -7.73 -15.30
C LEU A 162 0.37 -8.28 -13.90
N ILE A 163 1.35 -7.68 -13.24
CA ILE A 163 1.77 -7.98 -11.88
C ILE A 163 1.23 -6.88 -10.97
N LEU A 164 0.61 -7.26 -9.86
CA LEU A 164 0.19 -6.32 -8.81
C LEU A 164 1.26 -6.28 -7.73
N SER A 165 1.83 -5.12 -7.43
CA SER A 165 2.82 -5.01 -6.37
C SER A 165 2.54 -3.78 -5.49
N GLY A 166 2.80 -3.91 -4.20
CA GLY A 166 2.58 -2.82 -3.27
C GLY A 166 3.48 -2.87 -2.05
N LEU A 167 3.68 -1.71 -1.43
CA LEU A 167 4.45 -1.54 -0.21
C LEU A 167 3.55 -0.99 0.90
N SER A 168 3.61 -1.57 2.11
CA SER A 168 2.86 -1.12 3.30
C SER A 168 1.35 -1.07 3.03
N MET A 169 0.70 0.10 3.12
CA MET A 169 -0.70 0.26 2.74
C MET A 169 -0.95 -0.20 1.30
N GLY A 170 0.00 0.04 0.39
CA GLY A 170 -0.08 -0.46 -0.99
C GLY A 170 -0.07 -1.98 -1.07
N ALA A 171 0.72 -2.65 -0.24
CA ALA A 171 0.71 -4.11 -0.13
C ALA A 171 -0.65 -4.64 0.36
N SER A 172 -1.22 -4.00 1.39
CA SER A 172 -2.57 -4.34 1.87
C SER A 172 -3.63 -4.08 0.81
N THR A 173 -3.50 -2.97 0.05
CA THR A 173 -4.35 -2.65 -1.11
C THR A 173 -4.36 -3.80 -2.12
N MET A 174 -3.17 -4.32 -2.48
CA MET A 174 -3.05 -5.43 -3.44
C MET A 174 -3.54 -6.76 -2.85
N MET A 175 -3.26 -7.05 -1.56
CA MET A 175 -3.78 -8.24 -0.90
C MET A 175 -5.31 -8.26 -0.84
N TYR A 176 -5.97 -7.09 -0.76
CA TYR A 176 -7.44 -7.00 -0.77
C TYR A 176 -8.07 -7.31 -2.15
N LEU A 177 -7.25 -7.44 -3.19
CA LEU A 177 -7.66 -7.86 -4.53
C LEU A 177 -7.49 -9.37 -4.76
N ALA A 178 -6.90 -10.11 -3.84
CA ALA A 178 -6.54 -11.52 -4.05
C ALA A 178 -7.73 -12.44 -4.40
N ASP A 179 -8.92 -12.14 -3.90
CA ASP A 179 -10.17 -12.86 -4.19
C ASP A 179 -11.09 -12.15 -5.20
N ALA A 180 -10.66 -11.00 -5.72
CA ALA A 180 -11.44 -10.23 -6.68
C ALA A 180 -11.55 -10.96 -8.04
N ASP A 181 -12.56 -10.58 -8.80
CA ASP A 181 -12.72 -11.04 -10.18
C ASP A 181 -11.88 -10.13 -11.11
N LEU A 182 -10.63 -10.54 -11.31
CA LEU A 182 -9.66 -9.82 -12.14
C LEU A 182 -9.48 -10.51 -13.49
N PRO A 183 -9.10 -9.77 -14.55
CA PRO A 183 -8.79 -10.34 -15.84
C PRO A 183 -7.66 -11.38 -15.78
N GLU A 184 -7.68 -12.37 -16.67
CA GLU A 184 -6.74 -13.51 -16.70
C GLU A 184 -5.28 -13.11 -16.90
N ASN A 185 -5.04 -11.93 -17.47
CA ASN A 185 -3.68 -11.40 -17.63
C ASN A 185 -3.07 -10.89 -16.33
N VAL A 186 -3.84 -10.72 -15.24
CA VAL A 186 -3.29 -10.49 -13.90
C VAL A 186 -2.71 -11.78 -13.37
N LYS A 187 -1.39 -11.84 -13.19
CA LYS A 187 -0.65 -13.09 -12.97
C LYS A 187 -0.34 -13.39 -11.50
N CYS A 188 0.01 -12.38 -10.72
CA CYS A 188 0.41 -12.58 -9.32
C CYS A 188 0.39 -11.27 -8.53
N ILE A 189 0.54 -11.42 -7.22
CA ILE A 189 0.65 -10.32 -6.25
C ILE A 189 2.00 -10.39 -5.54
N ILE A 190 2.67 -9.23 -5.39
CA ILE A 190 3.85 -9.03 -4.53
C ILE A 190 3.47 -7.99 -3.47
N ALA A 191 3.49 -8.39 -2.21
CA ALA A 191 3.07 -7.54 -1.09
C ALA A 191 4.18 -7.43 -0.04
N ASP A 192 4.81 -6.26 0.06
CA ASP A 192 5.89 -5.97 1.00
C ASP A 192 5.37 -5.16 2.20
N CYS A 193 5.63 -5.65 3.41
CA CYS A 193 5.29 -5.09 4.73
C CYS A 193 3.82 -4.65 4.89
N GLY A 194 2.87 -5.40 4.29
CA GLY A 194 1.45 -5.12 4.40
C GLY A 194 0.84 -5.49 5.75
N PHE A 195 -0.26 -4.85 6.11
CA PHE A 195 -1.04 -5.14 7.31
C PHE A 195 -2.31 -5.96 6.98
N THR A 196 -2.89 -6.58 8.01
CA THR A 196 -4.08 -7.44 7.84
C THR A 196 -5.37 -6.66 7.59
N SER A 197 -5.63 -5.61 8.36
CA SER A 197 -6.82 -4.77 8.19
C SER A 197 -6.59 -3.35 8.68
N PRO A 198 -7.40 -2.37 8.23
CA PRO A 198 -7.35 -1.00 8.74
C PRO A 198 -7.49 -0.94 10.27
N LYS A 199 -8.39 -1.75 10.83
CA LYS A 199 -8.61 -1.81 12.27
C LYS A 199 -7.37 -2.28 13.02
N GLU A 200 -6.71 -3.35 12.54
CA GLU A 200 -5.57 -3.94 13.25
C GLU A 200 -4.34 -3.03 13.20
N ILE A 201 -4.05 -2.37 12.07
CA ILE A 201 -2.93 -1.42 12.01
C ILE A 201 -3.18 -0.18 12.86
N ILE A 202 -4.37 0.41 12.83
CA ILE A 202 -4.70 1.57 13.67
C ILE A 202 -4.66 1.18 15.16
N LYS A 203 -5.12 -0.04 15.50
CA LYS A 203 -5.04 -0.57 16.86
C LYS A 203 -3.58 -0.74 17.33
N SER A 204 -2.70 -1.26 16.48
CA SER A 204 -1.26 -1.41 16.79
C SER A 204 -0.64 -0.05 17.08
N VAL A 205 -0.76 0.90 16.16
CA VAL A 205 -0.23 2.26 16.34
C VAL A 205 -0.82 2.97 17.57
N PHE A 206 -2.12 2.80 17.81
CA PHE A 206 -2.77 3.39 18.99
C PHE A 206 -2.21 2.80 20.30
N HIS A 207 -2.02 1.50 20.35
CA HIS A 207 -1.45 0.82 21.52
C HIS A 207 -0.02 1.32 21.82
N ASP A 208 0.81 1.47 20.79
CA ASP A 208 2.20 1.89 20.94
C ASP A 208 2.34 3.36 21.37
N VAL A 209 1.36 4.20 21.05
CA VAL A 209 1.37 5.64 21.38
C VAL A 209 0.64 5.93 22.69
N VAL A 210 -0.52 5.28 22.93
CA VAL A 210 -1.45 5.69 24.02
C VAL A 210 -1.41 4.74 25.20
N HIS A 211 -1.02 3.48 24.99
CA HIS A 211 -0.97 2.42 26.02
C HIS A 211 -2.31 2.18 26.75
N LEU A 212 -3.44 2.54 26.13
CA LEU A 212 -4.79 2.33 26.66
C LEU A 212 -5.58 1.34 25.78
N PRO A 213 -6.67 0.74 26.31
CA PRO A 213 -7.56 -0.09 25.50
C PRO A 213 -8.12 0.68 24.29
N ALA A 214 -7.82 0.21 23.09
CA ALA A 214 -8.18 0.91 21.85
C ALA A 214 -9.67 0.76 21.47
N ALA A 215 -10.37 -0.25 21.98
CA ALA A 215 -11.69 -0.65 21.51
C ALA A 215 -12.75 0.48 21.48
N PRO A 216 -12.94 1.31 22.51
CA PRO A 216 -13.93 2.39 22.46
C PRO A 216 -13.58 3.45 21.42
N THR A 217 -12.30 3.84 21.35
CA THR A 217 -11.80 4.83 20.39
C THR A 217 -11.93 4.32 18.95
N LEU A 218 -11.58 3.06 18.70
CA LEU A 218 -11.71 2.46 17.37
C LEU A 218 -13.16 2.33 16.93
N TRP A 219 -14.08 2.00 17.85
CA TRP A 219 -15.51 2.02 17.54
C TRP A 219 -15.98 3.39 17.07
N ALA A 220 -15.61 4.44 17.81
CA ALA A 220 -15.96 5.80 17.44
C ALA A 220 -15.26 6.23 16.14
N ALA A 221 -13.97 5.90 15.93
CA ALA A 221 -13.26 6.19 14.70
C ALA A 221 -13.89 5.48 13.48
N ASP A 222 -14.33 4.23 13.62
CA ASP A 222 -15.06 3.49 12.57
C ASP A 222 -16.40 4.16 12.23
N LEU A 223 -17.13 4.66 13.23
CA LEU A 223 -18.37 5.42 13.00
C LEU A 223 -18.09 6.67 12.13
N PHE A 224 -17.05 7.43 12.44
CA PHE A 224 -16.68 8.62 11.66
C PHE A 224 -16.14 8.25 10.27
N ALA A 225 -15.39 7.16 10.13
CA ALA A 225 -14.94 6.64 8.83
C ALA A 225 -16.13 6.29 7.94
N ARG A 226 -17.16 5.65 8.46
CA ARG A 226 -18.40 5.35 7.73
C ARG A 226 -19.15 6.62 7.30
N ILE A 227 -19.32 7.57 8.21
CA ILE A 227 -20.09 8.79 7.95
C ILE A 227 -19.40 9.71 6.96
N PHE A 228 -18.09 9.95 7.11
CA PHE A 228 -17.38 11.00 6.34
C PHE A 228 -16.58 10.45 5.18
N ALA A 229 -15.99 9.26 5.30
CA ALA A 229 -15.13 8.67 4.28
C ALA A 229 -15.82 7.51 3.52
N GLY A 230 -16.99 7.05 3.98
CA GLY A 230 -17.79 6.02 3.33
C GLY A 230 -17.10 4.66 3.27
N PHE A 231 -16.36 4.27 4.32
CA PHE A 231 -15.78 2.94 4.48
C PHE A 231 -15.77 2.53 5.96
N SER A 232 -15.60 1.23 6.24
CA SER A 232 -15.42 0.71 7.59
C SER A 232 -14.00 0.22 7.81
N LEU A 233 -13.48 0.42 9.03
CA LEU A 233 -12.17 -0.12 9.44
C LEU A 233 -12.14 -1.67 9.46
N THR A 234 -13.30 -2.32 9.39
CA THR A 234 -13.44 -3.78 9.34
C THR A 234 -13.93 -4.31 7.99
N GLU A 235 -14.01 -3.45 6.95
CA GLU A 235 -14.57 -3.81 5.65
C GLU A 235 -13.69 -4.79 4.87
N LYS A 236 -12.37 -4.68 5.03
CA LYS A 236 -11.37 -5.55 4.38
C LYS A 236 -10.42 -6.15 5.40
N ASP A 237 -10.07 -7.42 5.15
CA ASP A 237 -9.07 -8.16 5.91
C ASP A 237 -8.29 -9.07 4.94
N SER A 238 -6.97 -8.86 4.84
CA SER A 238 -6.12 -9.60 3.91
C SER A 238 -6.10 -11.11 4.21
N ARG A 239 -6.32 -11.53 5.46
CA ARG A 239 -6.42 -12.95 5.82
C ARG A 239 -7.62 -13.63 5.16
N GLN A 240 -8.71 -12.89 4.97
CA GLN A 240 -9.91 -13.42 4.31
C GLN A 240 -9.79 -13.42 2.79
N THR A 241 -9.28 -12.32 2.21
CA THR A 241 -9.10 -12.23 0.76
C THR A 241 -8.04 -13.23 0.28
N LEU A 242 -6.92 -13.37 1.01
CA LEU A 242 -5.87 -14.33 0.69
C LEU A 242 -6.31 -15.79 0.87
N LYS A 243 -7.19 -16.11 1.83
CA LYS A 243 -7.77 -17.44 1.98
C LYS A 243 -8.52 -17.88 0.73
N ASN A 244 -9.12 -16.94 0.03
CA ASN A 244 -9.87 -17.16 -1.20
C ASN A 244 -9.09 -16.73 -2.45
N SER A 245 -7.76 -16.54 -2.33
CA SER A 245 -6.92 -16.04 -3.42
C SER A 245 -7.08 -16.90 -4.68
N LYS A 246 -7.23 -16.21 -5.80
CA LYS A 246 -7.20 -16.77 -7.16
C LYS A 246 -5.85 -16.60 -7.83
N LEU A 247 -4.93 -15.87 -7.17
CA LEU A 247 -3.62 -15.50 -7.68
C LEU A 247 -2.49 -16.03 -6.80
N PRO A 248 -1.35 -16.37 -7.37
CA PRO A 248 -0.10 -16.57 -6.63
C PRO A 248 0.31 -15.31 -5.88
N VAL A 249 0.85 -15.48 -4.65
CA VAL A 249 1.20 -14.34 -3.78
C VAL A 249 2.61 -14.51 -3.21
N LEU A 250 3.47 -13.51 -3.42
CA LEU A 250 4.72 -13.35 -2.69
C LEU A 250 4.51 -12.31 -1.59
N LEU A 251 4.70 -12.71 -0.34
CA LEU A 251 4.70 -11.85 0.82
C LEU A 251 6.14 -11.57 1.26
N VAL A 252 6.47 -10.30 1.48
CA VAL A 252 7.78 -9.87 1.97
C VAL A 252 7.60 -9.07 3.25
N HIS A 253 8.52 -9.18 4.22
CA HIS A 253 8.50 -8.34 5.42
C HIS A 253 9.87 -8.26 6.09
N GLY A 254 10.21 -7.11 6.65
CA GLY A 254 11.35 -6.94 7.55
C GLY A 254 11.03 -7.52 8.93
N LEU A 255 11.95 -8.29 9.52
CA LEU A 255 11.73 -8.88 10.85
C LEU A 255 11.72 -7.83 11.97
N ASP A 256 12.42 -6.73 11.77
CA ASP A 256 12.57 -5.64 12.74
C ASP A 256 11.65 -4.44 12.46
N ASP A 257 10.57 -4.67 11.67
CA ASP A 257 9.59 -3.65 11.34
C ASP A 257 8.89 -3.12 12.60
N GLY A 258 9.26 -1.90 12.99
CA GLY A 258 8.73 -1.21 14.17
C GLY A 258 7.40 -0.49 13.93
N PHE A 259 6.87 -0.48 12.70
CA PHE A 259 5.62 0.23 12.37
C PHE A 259 4.46 -0.72 12.03
N VAL A 260 4.67 -1.67 11.13
CA VAL A 260 3.72 -2.75 10.86
C VAL A 260 4.29 -4.05 11.44
N PRO A 261 3.70 -4.61 12.49
CA PRO A 261 4.21 -5.85 13.07
C PRO A 261 4.33 -6.97 12.03
N CYS A 262 5.52 -7.57 11.91
CA CYS A 262 5.80 -8.68 10.99
C CYS A 262 4.83 -9.86 11.18
N GLU A 263 4.26 -9.98 12.39
CA GLU A 263 3.24 -10.97 12.71
C GLU A 263 1.99 -10.83 11.82
N MET A 264 1.65 -9.63 11.36
CA MET A 264 0.52 -9.42 10.44
C MET A 264 0.76 -10.11 9.09
N THR A 265 1.99 -10.02 8.54
CA THR A 265 2.35 -10.75 7.32
C THR A 265 2.40 -12.26 7.55
N LYS A 266 2.89 -12.74 8.70
CA LYS A 266 2.86 -14.17 9.03
C LYS A 266 1.43 -14.71 9.11
N GLN A 267 0.49 -13.95 9.69
CA GLN A 267 -0.93 -14.29 9.71
C GLN A 267 -1.54 -14.30 8.30
N ALA A 268 -1.20 -13.32 7.49
CA ALA A 268 -1.62 -13.23 6.08
C ALA A 268 -1.10 -14.45 5.29
N TYR A 269 0.19 -14.79 5.46
CA TYR A 269 0.79 -15.98 4.84
C TYR A 269 0.13 -17.28 5.30
N ALA A 270 -0.09 -17.44 6.59
CA ALA A 270 -0.76 -18.65 7.12
C ALA A 270 -2.19 -18.81 6.56
N ALA A 271 -2.91 -17.71 6.36
CA ALA A 271 -4.26 -17.73 5.80
C ALA A 271 -4.27 -17.89 4.27
N CYS A 272 -3.21 -17.47 3.58
CA CYS A 272 -3.15 -17.46 2.12
C CYS A 272 -3.24 -18.86 1.53
N LYS A 273 -4.09 -19.01 0.49
CA LYS A 273 -4.17 -20.22 -0.32
C LYS A 273 -2.89 -20.34 -1.19
N GLU A 274 -2.49 -21.59 -1.47
CA GLU A 274 -1.42 -21.87 -2.43
C GLU A 274 -1.83 -21.51 -3.87
N PRO A 275 -0.92 -21.06 -4.75
CA PRO A 275 0.52 -20.93 -4.47
C PRO A 275 0.88 -19.64 -3.75
N LYS A 276 1.79 -19.74 -2.78
CA LYS A 276 2.30 -18.61 -1.99
C LYS A 276 3.79 -18.75 -1.66
N GLU A 277 4.47 -17.62 -1.51
CA GLU A 277 5.86 -17.56 -1.05
C GLU A 277 6.04 -16.49 0.03
N LEU A 278 7.07 -16.64 0.85
CA LEU A 278 7.37 -15.72 1.95
C LEU A 278 8.87 -15.41 1.99
N LEU A 279 9.20 -14.12 1.99
CA LEU A 279 10.54 -13.62 2.24
C LEU A 279 10.53 -12.79 3.52
N LEU A 280 11.24 -13.24 4.56
CA LEU A 280 11.50 -12.47 5.77
C LEU A 280 12.94 -11.99 5.76
N VAL A 281 13.15 -10.68 5.98
CA VAL A 281 14.46 -10.03 5.91
C VAL A 281 14.89 -9.62 7.32
N GLU A 282 15.95 -10.23 7.82
CA GLU A 282 16.54 -9.92 9.13
C GLU A 282 17.20 -8.54 9.09
N GLY A 283 17.08 -7.77 10.17
CA GLY A 283 17.62 -6.41 10.28
C GLY A 283 16.86 -5.35 9.50
N ALA A 284 15.79 -5.71 8.78
CA ALA A 284 15.00 -4.75 8.02
C ALA A 284 13.85 -4.19 8.85
N ASP A 285 13.81 -2.86 8.97
CA ASP A 285 12.70 -2.07 9.48
C ASP A 285 11.62 -1.88 8.38
N HIS A 286 10.60 -1.07 8.64
CA HIS A 286 9.44 -0.85 7.78
C HIS A 286 9.82 -0.37 6.37
N GLY A 287 9.41 -1.13 5.36
CA GLY A 287 9.54 -0.76 3.94
C GLY A 287 10.98 -0.75 3.41
N VAL A 288 11.95 -1.33 4.13
CA VAL A 288 13.36 -1.30 3.73
C VAL A 288 13.97 -2.66 3.43
N SER A 289 13.15 -3.70 3.29
CA SER A 289 13.60 -5.07 2.96
C SER A 289 14.52 -5.09 1.73
N PHE A 290 14.16 -4.36 0.67
CA PHE A 290 14.97 -4.20 -0.53
C PHE A 290 16.35 -3.55 -0.27
N LEU A 291 16.44 -2.63 0.69
CA LEU A 291 17.68 -1.91 1.00
C LEU A 291 18.64 -2.74 1.85
N VAL A 292 18.08 -3.54 2.76
CA VAL A 292 18.87 -4.34 3.73
C VAL A 292 19.46 -5.58 3.06
N ASP A 293 18.68 -6.28 2.26
CA ASP A 293 19.14 -7.50 1.55
C ASP A 293 18.70 -7.45 0.09
N LYS A 294 19.30 -6.54 -0.67
CA LYS A 294 18.96 -6.30 -2.08
C LYS A 294 19.12 -7.55 -2.94
N GLU A 295 20.20 -8.28 -2.75
CA GLU A 295 20.49 -9.45 -3.57
C GLU A 295 19.41 -10.52 -3.41
N ARG A 296 19.12 -10.92 -2.17
CA ARG A 296 18.11 -11.92 -1.86
C ARG A 296 16.71 -11.46 -2.24
N TYR A 297 16.42 -10.17 -2.03
CA TYR A 297 15.13 -9.58 -2.44
C TYR A 297 14.92 -9.70 -3.95
N VAL A 298 15.91 -9.25 -4.73
CA VAL A 298 15.85 -9.30 -6.21
C VAL A 298 15.76 -10.75 -6.69
N GLN A 299 16.60 -11.64 -6.18
CA GLN A 299 16.57 -13.07 -6.54
C GLN A 299 15.20 -13.69 -6.25
N THR A 300 14.62 -13.41 -5.08
CA THR A 300 13.30 -13.95 -4.71
C THR A 300 12.19 -13.41 -5.60
N VAL A 301 12.16 -12.10 -5.86
CA VAL A 301 11.15 -11.48 -6.73
C VAL A 301 11.27 -12.00 -8.16
N VAL A 302 12.48 -12.06 -8.72
CA VAL A 302 12.70 -12.55 -10.08
C VAL A 302 12.32 -14.03 -10.19
N ALA A 303 12.78 -14.87 -9.26
CA ALA A 303 12.43 -16.30 -9.25
C ALA A 303 10.92 -16.54 -9.11
N PHE A 304 10.23 -15.73 -8.32
CA PHE A 304 8.77 -15.77 -8.22
C PHE A 304 8.11 -15.37 -9.54
N LEU A 305 8.52 -14.27 -10.15
CA LEU A 305 7.95 -13.79 -11.42
C LEU A 305 8.17 -14.77 -12.55
N GLN A 306 9.34 -15.43 -12.64
CA GLN A 306 9.66 -16.44 -13.65
C GLN A 306 8.67 -17.61 -13.66
N LYS A 307 8.01 -17.92 -12.54
CA LYS A 307 7.02 -19.00 -12.46
C LYS A 307 5.68 -18.64 -13.11
N TYR A 308 5.37 -17.35 -13.23
CA TYR A 308 4.03 -16.89 -13.62
C TYR A 308 4.01 -15.91 -14.78
N VAL A 309 5.18 -15.39 -15.18
CA VAL A 309 5.31 -14.41 -16.28
C VAL A 309 6.39 -14.90 -17.25
N GLU A 310 5.98 -15.28 -18.45
CA GLU A 310 6.89 -15.78 -19.48
C GLU A 310 7.92 -14.72 -19.90
N GLY A 311 9.16 -15.16 -20.12
CA GLY A 311 10.25 -14.34 -20.64
C GLY A 311 10.94 -13.42 -19.62
N ILE A 312 10.60 -13.48 -18.34
CA ILE A 312 11.38 -12.84 -17.27
C ILE A 312 12.70 -13.62 -17.07
N GLN A 313 13.84 -12.90 -17.09
CA GLN A 313 15.18 -13.48 -16.93
C GLN A 313 15.93 -12.83 -15.77
#